data_461eaf323f8323f49e6a927d7e6ce069
#
_entry.id   461eaf323f8323f49e6a927d7e6ce069
#
_cell.length_a   1.000
_cell.length_b   1.000
_cell.length_c   1.000
_cell.angle_alpha   90.00
_cell.angle_beta   90.00
_cell.angle_gamma   90.00
#
_symmetry.space_group_name_H-M   'P 1'
#
loop_
_entity.id
_entity.type
_entity.pdbx_description
1 polymer ?
#
loop_
_entity_poly.entity_id
_entity_poly.type
_entity_poly.pdbx_seq_one_letter_code
_entity_poly.pdbx_strand_id
1 'polypeptide(L)'
;MENLLYLRQNFPHVPWAPVLQGWQLEDYQLCHQMYAEAGVDLAAEPLVGLGSVCRRQSTAEIGAIVETFWRAGLSLHGFGVKRDGVLRYGHMMASIDSMAWSFGARADKIRLPGCQHAGPCNNCLRYALVWRERSCTR
;
A
#
# COMPACT_ATOMS: atom_id res chain seq x y z
N MET A 1 6.27 -2.63 16.05
CA MET A 1 6.52 -4.06 16.33
C MET A 1 5.79 -4.51 17.59
N GLU A 2 6.03 -3.95 18.77
CA GLU A 2 5.39 -4.33 20.05
C GLU A 2 3.87 -4.45 19.95
N ASN A 3 3.21 -3.48 19.31
CA ASN A 3 1.76 -3.51 19.07
C ASN A 3 1.30 -4.75 18.30
N LEU A 4 2.08 -5.20 17.29
CA LEU A 4 1.74 -6.41 16.53
C LEU A 4 1.78 -7.65 17.42
N LEU A 5 2.85 -7.81 18.20
CA LEU A 5 2.99 -8.96 19.13
C LEU A 5 1.87 -8.98 20.15
N TYR A 6 1.57 -7.82 20.76
CA TYR A 6 0.44 -7.66 21.67
C TYR A 6 -0.90 -8.05 21.00
N LEU A 7 -1.16 -7.54 19.81
CA LEU A 7 -2.41 -7.81 19.08
C LEU A 7 -2.55 -9.30 18.72
N ARG A 8 -1.48 -9.94 18.24
CA ARG A 8 -1.49 -11.37 17.93
C ARG A 8 -1.70 -12.24 19.15
N GLN A 9 -1.13 -11.86 20.28
CA GLN A 9 -1.29 -12.58 21.54
C GLN A 9 -2.71 -12.45 22.12
N ASN A 10 -3.28 -11.25 22.06
CA ASN A 10 -4.57 -10.98 22.70
C ASN A 10 -5.78 -11.17 21.76
N PHE A 11 -5.58 -11.09 20.45
CA PHE A 11 -6.62 -11.22 19.44
C PHE A 11 -6.17 -12.16 18.30
N PRO A 12 -5.87 -13.44 18.58
CA PRO A 12 -5.29 -14.37 17.61
C PRO A 12 -6.21 -14.73 16.44
N HIS A 13 -7.51 -14.49 16.56
CA HIS A 13 -8.50 -14.72 15.50
C HIS A 13 -8.50 -13.63 14.41
N VAL A 14 -7.79 -12.51 14.63
CA VAL A 14 -7.66 -11.44 13.65
C VAL A 14 -6.33 -11.59 12.90
N PRO A 15 -6.32 -11.58 11.56
CA PRO A 15 -5.10 -11.74 10.77
C PRO A 15 -4.29 -10.43 10.72
N TRP A 16 -3.63 -10.12 11.83
CA TRP A 16 -2.79 -8.92 11.96
C TRP A 16 -1.55 -9.02 11.06
N ALA A 17 -1.44 -8.14 10.09
CA ALA A 17 -0.28 -8.03 9.21
C ALA A 17 0.80 -7.14 9.83
N PRO A 18 2.09 -7.54 9.73
CA PRO A 18 3.21 -6.66 10.09
C PRO A 18 3.31 -5.49 9.10
N VAL A 19 3.88 -4.38 9.58
CA VAL A 19 4.08 -3.18 8.76
C VAL A 19 5.51 -2.69 8.90
N LEU A 20 6.25 -2.65 7.81
CA LEU A 20 7.53 -1.97 7.73
C LEU A 20 7.31 -0.46 7.70
N GLN A 21 8.03 0.25 8.56
CA GLN A 21 7.98 1.70 8.70
C GLN A 21 9.38 2.27 8.62
N GLY A 22 9.52 3.39 7.92
CA GLY A 22 10.77 4.10 7.81
C GLY A 22 10.63 5.35 6.95
N TRP A 23 11.71 6.08 6.81
CA TRP A 23 11.82 7.21 5.90
C TRP A 23 12.87 6.93 4.82
N GLN A 24 14.08 6.52 5.20
CA GLN A 24 15.14 6.07 4.31
C GLN A 24 15.20 4.54 4.27
N LEU A 25 15.95 3.97 3.32
CA LEU A 25 16.09 2.52 3.19
C LEU A 25 16.59 1.87 4.48
N GLU A 26 17.56 2.52 5.13
CA GLU A 26 18.17 2.06 6.36
C GLU A 26 17.17 1.92 7.51
N ASP A 27 16.18 2.83 7.60
CA ASP A 27 15.13 2.76 8.61
C ASP A 27 14.25 1.52 8.41
N TYR A 28 13.89 1.22 7.14
CA TYR A 28 13.11 0.03 6.82
C TYR A 28 13.91 -1.25 7.06
N GLN A 29 15.23 -1.25 6.78
CA GLN A 29 16.11 -2.38 7.08
C GLN A 29 16.21 -2.60 8.59
N LEU A 30 16.35 -1.53 9.37
CA LEU A 30 16.32 -1.62 10.83
C LEU A 30 14.97 -2.16 11.33
N CYS A 31 13.87 -1.66 10.79
CA CYS A 31 12.53 -2.16 11.12
C CYS A 31 12.39 -3.66 10.80
N HIS A 32 12.90 -4.11 9.66
CA HIS A 32 12.94 -5.52 9.27
C HIS A 32 13.73 -6.36 10.26
N GLN A 33 14.94 -5.89 10.63
CA GLN A 33 15.79 -6.55 11.63
C GLN A 33 15.07 -6.67 12.99
N MET A 34 14.41 -5.62 13.46
CA MET A 34 13.64 -5.64 14.71
C MET A 34 12.53 -6.71 14.69
N TYR A 35 11.87 -6.96 13.55
CA TYR A 35 10.93 -8.07 13.42
C TYR A 35 11.61 -9.43 13.56
N ALA A 36 12.75 -9.62 12.89
CA ALA A 36 13.52 -10.87 12.97
C ALA A 36 13.99 -11.14 14.41
N GLU A 37 14.51 -10.14 15.11
CA GLU A 37 14.93 -10.23 16.53
C GLU A 37 13.76 -10.57 17.46
N ALA A 38 12.54 -10.17 17.09
CA ALA A 38 11.30 -10.52 17.81
C ALA A 38 10.73 -11.89 17.40
N GLY A 39 11.40 -12.65 16.55
CA GLY A 39 10.95 -13.96 16.09
C GLY A 39 9.86 -13.91 15.02
N VAL A 40 9.67 -12.77 14.35
CA VAL A 40 8.71 -12.62 13.23
C VAL A 40 9.46 -12.69 11.91
N ASP A 41 9.27 -13.79 11.17
CA ASP A 41 9.80 -13.95 9.82
C ASP A 41 8.86 -13.27 8.81
N LEU A 42 9.26 -12.09 8.34
CA LEU A 42 8.46 -11.31 7.39
C LEU A 42 8.33 -11.97 6.01
N ALA A 43 9.27 -12.83 5.62
CA ALA A 43 9.17 -13.55 4.35
C ALA A 43 8.15 -14.69 4.39
N ALA A 44 7.87 -15.22 5.59
CA ALA A 44 6.82 -16.21 5.82
C ALA A 44 5.42 -15.59 5.99
N GLU A 45 5.32 -14.27 6.14
CA GLU A 45 4.04 -13.59 6.31
C GLU A 45 3.24 -13.53 5.00
N PRO A 46 1.91 -13.78 5.05
CA PRO A 46 1.08 -13.72 3.85
C PRO A 46 1.02 -12.32 3.23
N LEU A 47 1.21 -11.28 4.04
CA LEU A 47 1.22 -9.90 3.61
C LEU A 47 2.00 -9.02 4.60
N VAL A 48 2.87 -8.15 4.09
CA VAL A 48 3.64 -7.15 4.85
C VAL A 48 3.30 -5.76 4.34
N GLY A 49 2.74 -4.92 5.20
CA GLY A 49 2.44 -3.54 4.86
C GLY A 49 3.72 -2.71 4.68
N LEU A 50 3.74 -1.83 3.70
CA LEU A 50 4.81 -0.85 3.48
C LEU A 50 4.26 0.55 3.74
N GLY A 51 4.55 1.08 4.93
CA GLY A 51 4.11 2.39 5.39
C GLY A 51 4.98 3.53 4.89
N SER A 52 4.54 4.77 5.11
CA SER A 52 5.28 6.02 4.81
C SER A 52 5.64 6.26 3.34
N VAL A 53 5.10 5.48 2.40
CA VAL A 53 5.41 5.59 0.96
C VAL A 53 4.46 6.52 0.19
N CYS A 54 3.25 6.77 0.71
CA CYS A 54 2.15 7.40 -0.03
C CYS A 54 2.44 8.82 -0.55
N ARG A 55 3.31 9.59 0.10
CA ARG A 55 3.67 10.97 -0.32
C ARG A 55 4.92 11.05 -1.19
N ARG A 56 5.69 9.96 -1.30
CA ARG A 56 7.03 9.91 -1.93
C ARG A 56 7.10 8.95 -3.12
N GLN A 57 6.03 8.34 -3.51
CA GLN A 57 5.95 7.21 -4.44
C GLN A 57 6.43 7.51 -5.88
N SER A 58 6.71 8.74 -6.23
CA SER A 58 7.33 9.11 -7.50
C SER A 58 8.86 9.14 -7.44
N THR A 59 9.46 8.89 -6.29
CA THR A 59 10.91 8.95 -6.09
C THR A 59 11.60 7.64 -6.43
N ALA A 60 12.85 7.72 -6.90
CA ALA A 60 13.71 6.55 -7.10
C ALA A 60 13.98 5.81 -5.78
N GLU A 61 14.00 6.56 -4.67
CA GLU A 61 14.21 6.04 -3.33
C GLU A 61 13.12 5.04 -2.91
N ILE A 62 11.83 5.37 -3.16
CA ILE A 62 10.73 4.42 -2.87
C ILE A 62 10.82 3.19 -3.77
N GLY A 63 11.22 3.35 -5.03
CA GLY A 63 11.48 2.23 -5.92
C GLY A 63 12.54 1.29 -5.36
N ALA A 64 13.65 1.83 -4.86
CA ALA A 64 14.72 1.05 -4.25
C ALA A 64 14.27 0.32 -2.97
N ILE A 65 13.46 0.98 -2.11
CA ILE A 65 12.89 0.36 -0.91
C ILE A 65 11.99 -0.82 -1.29
N VAL A 66 11.05 -0.62 -2.21
CA VAL A 66 10.15 -1.68 -2.68
C VAL A 66 10.93 -2.85 -3.26
N GLU A 67 11.90 -2.57 -4.15
CA GLU A 67 12.73 -3.60 -4.80
C GLU A 67 13.54 -4.39 -3.80
N THR A 68 14.10 -3.74 -2.77
CA THR A 68 14.90 -4.40 -1.72
C THR A 68 14.08 -5.46 -1.00
N PHE A 69 12.88 -5.13 -0.54
CA PHE A 69 12.06 -6.06 0.23
C PHE A 69 11.33 -7.07 -0.66
N TRP A 70 10.98 -6.72 -1.88
CA TRP A 70 10.47 -7.67 -2.86
C TRP A 70 11.52 -8.74 -3.20
N ARG A 71 12.79 -8.36 -3.41
CA ARG A 71 13.90 -9.30 -3.63
C ARG A 71 14.21 -10.16 -2.39
N ALA A 72 13.91 -9.65 -1.20
CA ALA A 72 13.98 -10.42 0.04
C ALA A 72 12.81 -11.42 0.21
N GLY A 73 11.91 -11.50 -0.77
CA GLY A 73 10.80 -12.46 -0.79
C GLY A 73 9.54 -12.01 -0.05
N LEU A 74 9.44 -10.74 0.35
CA LEU A 74 8.28 -10.25 1.07
C LEU A 74 7.08 -10.04 0.15
N SER A 75 5.90 -10.46 0.60
CA SER A 75 4.60 -10.18 -0.03
C SER A 75 4.11 -8.78 0.38
N LEU A 76 4.43 -7.77 -0.42
CA LEU A 76 4.26 -6.37 -0.03
C LEU A 76 2.85 -5.81 -0.31
N HIS A 77 2.30 -5.06 0.66
CA HIS A 77 1.13 -4.21 0.49
C HIS A 77 1.50 -2.74 0.58
N GLY A 78 1.26 -1.98 -0.48
CA GLY A 78 1.56 -0.55 -0.52
C GLY A 78 0.37 0.30 -0.08
N PHE A 79 0.50 1.03 1.04
CA PHE A 79 -0.54 1.93 1.53
C PHE A 79 -0.59 3.24 0.72
N GLY A 80 -1.78 3.60 0.26
CA GLY A 80 -2.05 4.88 -0.38
C GLY A 80 -1.31 5.10 -1.70
N VAL A 81 -0.94 4.04 -2.42
CA VAL A 81 -0.18 4.11 -3.67
C VAL A 81 -1.03 4.73 -4.78
N LYS A 82 -0.52 5.78 -5.42
CA LYS A 82 -1.15 6.44 -6.56
C LYS A 82 -0.77 5.73 -7.86
N ARG A 83 -1.38 6.18 -8.96
CA ARG A 83 -1.17 5.62 -10.29
C ARG A 83 0.31 5.57 -10.71
N ASP A 84 1.08 6.62 -10.45
CA ASP A 84 2.51 6.66 -10.83
C ASP A 84 3.33 5.60 -10.10
N GLY A 85 3.04 5.34 -8.83
CA GLY A 85 3.64 4.25 -8.06
C GLY A 85 3.25 2.88 -8.62
N VAL A 86 1.97 2.68 -8.97
CA VAL A 86 1.49 1.42 -9.59
C VAL A 86 2.25 1.15 -10.90
N LEU A 87 2.42 2.16 -11.74
CA LEU A 87 3.12 2.02 -13.02
C LEU A 87 4.61 1.70 -12.84
N ARG A 88 5.25 2.23 -11.81
CA ARG A 88 6.70 2.06 -11.57
C ARG A 88 7.03 0.73 -10.90
N TYR A 89 6.35 0.38 -9.83
CA TYR A 89 6.70 -0.75 -8.97
C TYR A 89 5.53 -1.63 -8.54
N GLY A 90 4.34 -1.43 -9.11
CA GLY A 90 3.17 -2.26 -8.79
C GLY A 90 3.36 -3.74 -9.09
N HIS A 91 4.22 -4.10 -10.04
CA HIS A 91 4.58 -5.50 -10.35
C HIS A 91 5.37 -6.19 -9.23
N MET A 92 5.94 -5.43 -8.30
CA MET A 92 6.66 -5.93 -7.12
C MET A 92 5.77 -5.94 -5.85
N MET A 93 4.49 -5.58 -5.97
CA MET A 93 3.56 -5.55 -4.86
C MET A 93 2.46 -6.61 -5.02
N ALA A 94 2.17 -7.32 -3.94
CA ALA A 94 1.07 -8.28 -3.89
C ALA A 94 -0.29 -7.57 -3.90
N SER A 95 -0.38 -6.40 -3.26
CA SER A 95 -1.59 -5.59 -3.23
C SER A 95 -1.29 -4.12 -2.93
N ILE A 96 -2.25 -3.26 -3.24
CA ILE A 96 -2.20 -1.83 -2.93
C ILE A 96 -3.58 -1.33 -2.53
N ASP A 97 -3.63 -0.25 -1.77
CA ASP A 97 -4.81 0.58 -1.64
C ASP A 97 -4.57 1.98 -2.22
N SER A 98 -5.63 2.71 -2.50
CA SER A 98 -5.51 4.10 -2.92
C SER A 98 -6.80 4.88 -2.79
N MET A 99 -6.73 6.07 -2.21
CA MET A 99 -7.81 7.07 -2.23
C MET A 99 -7.65 8.10 -3.36
N ALA A 100 -6.66 7.92 -4.26
CA ALA A 100 -6.39 8.87 -5.35
C ALA A 100 -7.58 9.04 -6.30
N TRP A 101 -8.35 7.97 -6.52
CA TRP A 101 -9.58 8.02 -7.30
C TRP A 101 -10.61 9.01 -6.73
N SER A 102 -10.85 8.95 -5.43
CA SER A 102 -11.81 9.81 -4.73
C SER A 102 -11.35 11.26 -4.70
N PHE A 103 -10.07 11.47 -4.35
CA PHE A 103 -9.47 12.80 -4.34
C PHE A 103 -9.48 13.45 -5.72
N GLY A 104 -9.04 12.73 -6.76
CA GLY A 104 -9.04 13.22 -8.15
C GLY A 104 -10.45 13.54 -8.63
N ALA A 105 -11.43 12.66 -8.38
CA ALA A 105 -12.81 12.93 -8.77
C ALA A 105 -13.39 14.20 -8.13
N ARG A 106 -12.99 14.48 -6.88
CA ARG A 106 -13.41 15.72 -6.19
C ARG A 106 -12.73 16.95 -6.77
N ALA A 107 -11.41 16.91 -6.95
CA ALA A 107 -10.59 18.03 -7.43
C ALA A 107 -11.00 18.43 -8.86
N ASP A 108 -11.14 17.45 -9.74
CA ASP A 108 -11.42 17.64 -11.15
C ASP A 108 -12.94 17.65 -11.47
N LYS A 109 -13.79 17.59 -10.43
CA LYS A 109 -15.25 17.55 -10.53
C LYS A 109 -15.77 16.47 -11.50
N ILE A 110 -15.08 15.31 -11.53
CA ILE A 110 -15.40 14.21 -12.45
C ILE A 110 -16.76 13.61 -12.10
N ARG A 111 -17.64 13.51 -13.11
CA ARG A 111 -18.90 12.80 -13.02
C ARG A 111 -19.07 11.89 -14.24
N LEU A 112 -19.27 10.60 -13.97
CA LEU A 112 -19.53 9.65 -15.06
C LEU A 112 -20.96 9.82 -15.61
N PRO A 113 -21.14 9.64 -16.93
CA PRO A 113 -22.46 9.60 -17.55
C PRO A 113 -23.36 8.55 -16.88
N GLY A 114 -24.61 8.90 -16.63
CA GLY A 114 -25.60 7.99 -16.03
C GLY A 114 -25.49 7.83 -14.51
N CYS A 115 -24.62 8.57 -13.81
CA CYS A 115 -24.66 8.62 -12.35
C CYS A 115 -25.81 9.48 -11.85
N GLN A 116 -26.64 8.93 -10.94
CA GLN A 116 -27.82 9.60 -10.41
C GLN A 116 -27.55 10.44 -9.16
N HIS A 117 -26.38 10.26 -8.51
CA HIS A 117 -26.00 11.08 -7.34
C HIS A 117 -25.70 12.53 -7.74
N ALA A 118 -25.91 13.46 -6.82
CA ALA A 118 -25.49 14.85 -6.97
C ALA A 118 -23.96 14.99 -6.83
N GLY A 119 -23.35 15.90 -7.58
CA GLY A 119 -21.93 16.24 -7.47
C GLY A 119 -20.96 15.21 -8.13
N PRO A 120 -19.65 15.34 -7.84
CA PRO A 120 -18.63 14.49 -8.44
C PRO A 120 -18.65 13.04 -7.93
N CYS A 121 -18.04 12.15 -8.69
CA CYS A 121 -17.97 10.70 -8.40
C CYS A 121 -16.97 10.30 -7.32
N ASN A 122 -16.63 11.19 -6.38
CA ASN A 122 -15.63 10.96 -5.33
C ASN A 122 -16.01 9.89 -4.29
N ASN A 123 -17.29 9.50 -4.21
CA ASN A 123 -17.78 8.39 -3.38
C ASN A 123 -18.57 7.36 -4.22
N CYS A 124 -18.28 7.26 -5.51
CA CYS A 124 -19.01 6.43 -6.44
C CYS A 124 -18.24 5.13 -6.72
N LEU A 125 -18.80 3.98 -6.34
CA LEU A 125 -18.21 2.67 -6.60
C LEU A 125 -17.93 2.46 -8.10
N ARG A 126 -18.84 2.86 -8.97
CA ARG A 126 -18.66 2.75 -10.42
C ARG A 126 -17.42 3.48 -10.90
N TYR A 127 -17.15 4.69 -10.37
CA TYR A 127 -15.94 5.43 -10.72
C TYR A 127 -14.68 4.78 -10.11
N ALA A 128 -14.76 4.28 -8.89
CA ALA A 128 -13.64 3.56 -8.26
C ALA A 128 -13.22 2.36 -9.12
N LEU A 129 -14.16 1.57 -9.64
CA LEU A 129 -13.89 0.43 -10.52
C LEU A 129 -13.28 0.87 -11.87
N VAL A 130 -13.83 1.90 -12.51
CA VAL A 130 -13.25 2.46 -13.74
C VAL A 130 -11.82 2.99 -13.52
N TRP A 131 -11.60 3.66 -12.40
CA TRP A 131 -10.27 4.15 -12.04
C TRP A 131 -9.29 3.00 -11.81
N ARG A 132 -9.71 1.96 -11.09
CA ARG A 132 -8.92 0.74 -10.87
C ARG A 132 -8.51 0.10 -12.19
N GLU A 133 -9.45 -0.14 -13.09
CA GLU A 133 -9.18 -0.72 -14.42
C GLU A 133 -8.12 0.09 -15.17
N ARG A 134 -8.29 1.41 -15.27
CA ARG A 134 -7.34 2.32 -15.93
C ARG A 134 -5.96 2.37 -15.27
N SER A 135 -5.86 2.04 -13.99
CA SER A 135 -4.62 2.07 -13.24
C SER A 135 -3.88 0.73 -13.28
N CYS A 136 -4.59 -0.38 -13.48
CA CYS A 136 -4.04 -1.73 -13.52
C CYS A 136 -3.83 -2.27 -14.95
N THR A 137 -4.46 -1.67 -15.96
CA THR A 137 -4.20 -2.02 -17.38
C THR A 137 -2.99 -1.25 -17.87
N ARG A 138 -1.97 -1.99 -18.30
CA ARG A 138 -0.84 -1.49 -19.09
C ARG A 138 -1.20 -1.41 -20.55
#